data_344d718ebc58667557792039106fd102
#
_entry.id   344d718ebc58667557792039106fd102
#
_cell.length_a   1.000
_cell.length_b   1.000
_cell.length_c   1.000
_cell.angle_alpha   90.00
_cell.angle_beta   90.00
_cell.angle_gamma   90.00
#
_symmetry.space_group_name_H-M   'P 1'
#
loop_
_entity.id
_entity.type
_entity.pdbx_description
1 polymer ?
#
loop_
_entity_poly.entity_id
_entity_poly.type
_entity_poly.pdbx_seq_one_letter_code
_entity_poly.pdbx_strand_id
1 'polypeptide(L)'
;MSDLQNQMKQAVAEAAVEQFRDGMVVGLGSGSTAALMIKGLGQRLASGQLKNIVGVTTSFQGEVLAAELGIPLRSLNAVDRIDLAIDGADEVDPAFQLIKGGGACHVQEKLVAARAERFVVVVDSTKLVDRLNLGFLLPVEVLPGAWRQIRQQLSAMGGKAELRMADRKAGPIVTDQGNLVLDVRFDGGIADPVDLERSVNNIPGVLENGLFVNLADEVLVGEVNNGVAGVRRLDKAG
;
A
#
# COMPACT_ATOMS: atom_id res chain seq x y z
N MET A 1 -14.68 0.27 12.65
CA MET A 1 -13.46 1.01 13.06
C MET A 1 -13.84 1.89 14.24
N SER A 2 -12.96 2.01 15.24
CA SER A 2 -13.22 2.90 16.37
C SER A 2 -13.11 4.37 15.90
N ASP A 3 -13.82 5.27 16.61
CA ASP A 3 -13.79 6.71 16.31
C ASP A 3 -12.36 7.28 16.38
N LEU A 4 -11.56 6.79 17.33
CA LEU A 4 -10.14 7.12 17.48
C LEU A 4 -9.29 6.69 16.27
N GLN A 5 -9.54 5.52 15.71
CA GLN A 5 -8.81 5.07 14.52
C GLN A 5 -9.12 5.95 13.29
N ASN A 6 -10.34 6.41 13.14
CA ASN A 6 -10.68 7.36 12.08
C ASN A 6 -10.00 8.72 12.27
N GLN A 7 -9.92 9.21 13.52
CA GLN A 7 -9.20 10.45 13.84
C GLN A 7 -7.70 10.32 13.54
N MET A 8 -7.06 9.20 13.88
CA MET A 8 -5.65 8.94 13.55
C MET A 8 -5.41 8.94 12.03
N LYS A 9 -6.30 8.28 11.25
CA LYS A 9 -6.21 8.26 9.79
C LYS A 9 -6.40 9.64 9.17
N GLN A 10 -7.32 10.43 9.72
CA GLN A 10 -7.54 11.80 9.27
C GLN A 10 -6.30 12.66 9.51
N ALA A 11 -5.74 12.64 10.73
CA ALA A 11 -4.56 13.42 11.07
C ALA A 11 -3.36 13.09 10.17
N VAL A 12 -3.09 11.80 9.96
CA VAL A 12 -1.97 11.39 9.11
C VAL A 12 -2.20 11.71 7.63
N ALA A 13 -3.44 11.65 7.14
CA ALA A 13 -3.79 12.04 5.77
C ALA A 13 -3.58 13.55 5.56
N GLU A 14 -3.96 14.39 6.52
CA GLU A 14 -3.72 15.84 6.46
C GLU A 14 -2.23 16.17 6.43
N ALA A 15 -1.43 15.55 7.30
CA ALA A 15 0.03 15.71 7.31
C ALA A 15 0.68 15.24 5.99
N ALA A 16 0.14 14.19 5.38
CA ALA A 16 0.59 13.69 4.09
C ALA A 16 0.33 14.68 2.96
N VAL A 17 -0.87 15.28 2.93
CA VAL A 17 -1.24 16.29 1.91
C VAL A 17 -0.35 17.54 1.98
N GLU A 18 0.19 17.87 3.16
CA GLU A 18 1.13 19.00 3.32
C GLU A 18 2.48 18.78 2.63
N GLN A 19 2.81 17.56 2.24
CA GLN A 19 4.04 17.25 1.53
C GLN A 19 3.97 17.54 0.02
N PHE A 20 2.77 17.65 -0.55
CA PHE A 20 2.61 17.98 -1.97
C PHE A 20 3.03 19.41 -2.28
N ARG A 21 3.61 19.62 -3.45
CA ARG A 21 4.03 20.92 -3.97
C ARG A 21 3.53 21.10 -5.39
N ASP A 22 3.39 22.35 -5.82
CA ASP A 22 2.97 22.69 -7.19
C ASP A 22 3.85 22.00 -8.24
N GLY A 23 3.22 21.49 -9.27
CA GLY A 23 3.89 20.88 -10.42
C GLY A 23 4.35 19.42 -10.23
N MET A 24 4.14 18.82 -9.04
CA MET A 24 4.53 17.43 -8.78
C MET A 24 3.68 16.43 -9.59
N VAL A 25 4.35 15.36 -9.99
CA VAL A 25 3.70 14.08 -10.33
C VAL A 25 3.66 13.23 -9.07
N VAL A 26 2.45 12.85 -8.63
CA VAL A 26 2.25 12.22 -7.33
C VAL A 26 1.64 10.82 -7.49
N GLY A 27 2.22 9.85 -6.78
CA GLY A 27 1.63 8.51 -6.62
C GLY A 27 0.53 8.53 -5.56
N LEU A 28 -0.67 8.15 -5.95
CA LEU A 28 -1.87 8.15 -5.11
C LEU A 28 -2.22 6.72 -4.72
N GLY A 29 -1.94 6.38 -3.46
CA GLY A 29 -2.13 5.06 -2.88
C GLY A 29 -3.59 4.61 -2.78
N SER A 30 -3.80 3.43 -2.21
CA SER A 30 -5.09 2.75 -2.10
C SER A 30 -5.53 2.56 -0.63
N GLY A 31 -6.83 2.33 -0.43
CA GLY A 31 -7.41 2.06 0.88
C GLY A 31 -7.89 3.29 1.63
N SER A 32 -8.33 3.09 2.89
CA SER A 32 -9.09 4.10 3.63
C SER A 32 -8.29 5.35 4.01
N THR A 33 -7.02 5.22 4.35
CA THR A 33 -6.14 6.36 4.71
C THR A 33 -5.75 7.13 3.46
N ALA A 34 -5.37 6.43 2.38
CA ALA A 34 -5.06 7.04 1.09
C ALA A 34 -6.27 7.78 0.50
N ALA A 35 -7.48 7.24 0.65
CA ALA A 35 -8.71 7.93 0.21
C ALA A 35 -8.93 9.28 0.93
N LEU A 36 -8.58 9.39 2.22
CA LEU A 36 -8.64 10.66 2.94
C LEU A 36 -7.59 11.66 2.40
N MET A 37 -6.38 11.18 2.12
CA MET A 37 -5.33 11.99 1.51
C MET A 37 -5.73 12.48 0.11
N ILE A 38 -6.30 11.62 -0.75
CA ILE A 38 -6.79 11.99 -2.09
C ILE A 38 -7.88 13.06 -1.99
N LYS A 39 -8.80 12.94 -1.02
CA LYS A 39 -9.82 13.97 -0.76
C LYS A 39 -9.20 15.31 -0.35
N GLY A 40 -8.21 15.29 0.55
CA GLY A 40 -7.49 16.48 0.96
C GLY A 40 -6.74 17.15 -0.20
N LEU A 41 -6.10 16.36 -1.09
CA LEU A 41 -5.47 16.85 -2.31
C LEU A 41 -6.49 17.52 -3.24
N GLY A 42 -7.65 16.88 -3.49
CA GLY A 42 -8.71 17.43 -4.31
C GLY A 42 -9.23 18.77 -3.79
N GLN A 43 -9.40 18.91 -2.47
CA GLN A 43 -9.80 20.17 -1.82
C GLN A 43 -8.77 21.27 -2.03
N ARG A 44 -7.47 20.98 -1.90
CA ARG A 44 -6.39 21.97 -2.13
C ARG A 44 -6.27 22.40 -3.59
N LEU A 45 -6.51 21.49 -4.53
CA LEU A 45 -6.58 21.82 -5.95
C LEU A 45 -7.79 22.71 -6.26
N ALA A 46 -8.98 22.35 -5.75
CA ALA A 46 -10.21 23.11 -5.95
C ALA A 46 -10.14 24.52 -5.34
N SER A 47 -9.46 24.69 -4.21
CA SER A 47 -9.24 26.00 -3.57
C SER A 47 -8.10 26.81 -4.18
N GLY A 48 -7.32 26.24 -5.10
CA GLY A 48 -6.15 26.89 -5.71
C GLY A 48 -4.93 26.96 -4.79
N GLN A 49 -4.94 26.27 -3.65
CA GLN A 49 -3.78 26.15 -2.75
C GLN A 49 -2.66 25.27 -3.35
N LEU A 50 -3.02 24.36 -4.24
CA LEU A 50 -2.09 23.57 -5.04
C LEU A 50 -2.46 23.69 -6.52
N LYS A 51 -1.46 23.66 -7.41
CA LYS A 51 -1.64 23.81 -8.86
C LYS A 51 -0.75 22.83 -9.61
N ASN A 52 -1.21 22.46 -10.82
CA ASN A 52 -0.41 21.68 -11.78
C ASN A 52 0.05 20.31 -11.24
N ILE A 53 -0.73 19.70 -10.32
CA ILE A 53 -0.51 18.33 -9.85
C ILE A 53 -1.03 17.35 -10.90
N VAL A 54 -0.29 16.26 -11.10
CA VAL A 54 -0.71 15.10 -11.89
C VAL A 54 -0.65 13.86 -11.00
N GLY A 55 -1.75 13.14 -10.85
CA GLY A 55 -1.83 11.91 -10.08
C GLY A 55 -1.53 10.67 -10.93
N VAL A 56 -0.88 9.68 -10.34
CA VAL A 56 -0.77 8.29 -10.82
C VAL A 56 -1.34 7.41 -9.73
N THR A 57 -2.46 6.74 -10.02
CA THR A 57 -3.19 5.92 -9.04
C THR A 57 -2.65 4.51 -8.95
N THR A 58 -2.84 3.87 -7.80
CA THR A 58 -2.43 2.50 -7.53
C THR A 58 -3.60 1.49 -7.61
N SER A 59 -4.82 1.96 -7.92
CA SER A 59 -6.01 1.12 -8.02
C SER A 59 -7.15 1.83 -8.75
N PHE A 60 -8.14 1.07 -9.20
CA PHE A 60 -9.40 1.62 -9.70
C PHE A 60 -10.16 2.41 -8.63
N GLN A 61 -10.07 2.04 -7.36
CA GLN A 61 -10.65 2.84 -6.27
C GLN A 61 -10.06 4.26 -6.26
N GLY A 62 -8.75 4.38 -6.35
CA GLY A 62 -8.05 5.66 -6.41
C GLY A 62 -8.39 6.45 -7.67
N GLU A 63 -8.50 5.77 -8.83
CA GLU A 63 -8.85 6.38 -10.11
C GLU A 63 -10.25 7.01 -10.07
N VAL A 64 -11.25 6.25 -9.63
CA VAL A 64 -12.64 6.74 -9.51
C VAL A 64 -12.69 7.94 -8.56
N LEU A 65 -12.08 7.84 -7.38
CA LEU A 65 -12.10 8.92 -6.40
C LEU A 65 -11.39 10.20 -6.92
N ALA A 66 -10.24 10.04 -7.56
CA ALA A 66 -9.50 11.16 -8.12
C ALA A 66 -10.26 11.84 -9.28
N ALA A 67 -10.92 11.05 -10.13
CA ALA A 67 -11.76 11.56 -11.22
C ALA A 67 -12.96 12.36 -10.67
N GLU A 68 -13.65 11.87 -9.63
CA GLU A 68 -14.76 12.57 -8.98
C GLU A 68 -14.32 13.91 -8.36
N LEU A 69 -13.07 14.00 -7.91
CA LEU A 69 -12.49 15.21 -7.32
C LEU A 69 -11.80 16.13 -8.34
N GLY A 70 -11.85 15.79 -9.62
CA GLY A 70 -11.23 16.59 -10.70
C GLY A 70 -9.72 16.63 -10.65
N ILE A 71 -9.05 15.65 -10.02
CA ILE A 71 -7.59 15.54 -9.98
C ILE A 71 -7.11 15.04 -11.34
N PRO A 72 -6.23 15.75 -12.05
CA PRO A 72 -5.68 15.29 -13.32
C PRO A 72 -4.88 13.99 -13.15
N LEU A 73 -5.22 12.95 -13.93
CA LEU A 73 -4.56 11.66 -13.87
C LEU A 73 -3.76 11.35 -15.14
N ARG A 74 -2.67 10.61 -14.97
CA ARG A 74 -1.95 9.92 -16.04
C ARG A 74 -1.64 8.49 -15.65
N SER A 75 -1.55 7.61 -16.64
CA SER A 75 -1.04 6.25 -16.41
C SER A 75 0.44 6.30 -16.05
N LEU A 76 0.92 5.27 -15.33
CA LEU A 76 2.34 5.12 -14.98
C LEU A 76 3.25 5.13 -16.23
N ASN A 77 2.75 4.61 -17.37
CA ASN A 77 3.51 4.60 -18.63
C ASN A 77 3.57 5.96 -19.34
N ALA A 78 2.77 6.95 -18.91
CA ALA A 78 2.70 8.29 -19.48
C ALA A 78 3.45 9.35 -18.67
N VAL A 79 4.21 8.95 -17.65
CA VAL A 79 5.03 9.82 -16.82
C VAL A 79 6.47 9.32 -16.79
N ASP A 80 7.42 10.25 -16.82
CA ASP A 80 8.85 9.91 -16.79
C ASP A 80 9.33 9.60 -15.36
N ARG A 81 8.72 10.26 -14.35
CA ARG A 81 9.03 10.11 -12.92
C ARG A 81 7.78 10.32 -12.08
N ILE A 82 7.86 9.90 -10.82
CA ILE A 82 6.93 10.26 -9.75
C ILE A 82 7.76 10.96 -8.68
N ASP A 83 7.43 12.23 -8.38
CA ASP A 83 8.22 13.03 -7.42
C ASP A 83 7.98 12.54 -5.98
N LEU A 84 6.75 12.15 -5.66
CA LEU A 84 6.33 11.67 -4.35
C LEU A 84 5.19 10.66 -4.48
N ALA A 85 5.36 9.46 -3.94
CA ALA A 85 4.26 8.53 -3.74
C ALA A 85 3.87 8.47 -2.27
N ILE A 86 2.57 8.44 -1.98
CA ILE A 86 2.04 8.29 -0.62
C ILE A 86 1.01 7.17 -0.61
N ASP A 87 1.20 6.18 0.26
CA ASP A 87 0.30 5.03 0.37
C ASP A 87 0.22 4.50 1.81
N GLY A 88 -0.79 3.70 2.10
CA GLY A 88 -0.92 2.98 3.36
C GLY A 88 -0.07 1.71 3.43
N ALA A 89 -0.06 1.06 4.59
CA ALA A 89 0.46 -0.29 4.76
C ALA A 89 -0.42 -1.11 5.73
N ASP A 90 -0.37 -2.42 5.59
CA ASP A 90 -1.07 -3.36 6.48
C ASP A 90 -0.23 -3.69 7.71
N GLU A 91 1.10 -3.78 7.55
CA GLU A 91 2.10 -3.87 8.62
C GLU A 91 3.36 -3.08 8.23
N VAL A 92 4.05 -2.54 9.24
CA VAL A 92 5.34 -1.85 9.13
C VAL A 92 6.24 -2.33 10.25
N ASP A 93 7.43 -2.86 9.92
CA ASP A 93 8.44 -3.25 10.90
C ASP A 93 9.44 -2.11 11.21
N PRO A 94 10.30 -2.26 12.24
CA PRO A 94 11.27 -1.23 12.60
C PRO A 94 12.32 -0.91 11.54
N ALA A 95 12.53 -1.80 10.55
CA ALA A 95 13.44 -1.60 9.42
C ALA A 95 12.73 -0.98 8.20
N PHE A 96 11.47 -0.53 8.35
CA PHE A 96 10.62 0.01 7.28
C PHE A 96 10.37 -0.99 6.15
N GLN A 97 10.39 -2.29 6.48
CA GLN A 97 9.83 -3.29 5.59
C GLN A 97 8.32 -3.35 5.82
N LEU A 98 7.54 -3.54 4.75
CA LEU A 98 6.09 -3.45 4.84
C LEU A 98 5.43 -4.73 4.34
N ILE A 99 4.23 -5.00 4.88
CA ILE A 99 3.22 -5.79 4.18
C ILE A 99 2.14 -4.85 3.69
N LYS A 100 1.81 -4.96 2.40
CA LYS A 100 0.72 -4.26 1.72
C LYS A 100 -0.11 -5.27 0.89
N GLY A 101 -1.24 -4.82 0.36
CA GLY A 101 -2.08 -5.63 -0.52
C GLY A 101 -3.32 -6.21 0.13
N GLY A 102 -3.74 -5.67 1.30
CA GLY A 102 -5.03 -5.98 1.89
C GLY A 102 -6.20 -5.72 0.93
N GLY A 103 -6.09 -4.67 0.10
CA GLY A 103 -7.03 -4.33 -0.97
C GLY A 103 -6.80 -5.04 -2.31
N ALA A 104 -5.85 -5.99 -2.41
CA ALA A 104 -5.46 -6.68 -3.65
C ALA A 104 -4.94 -5.73 -4.77
N CYS A 105 -4.27 -4.63 -4.39
CA CYS A 105 -3.74 -3.63 -5.32
C CYS A 105 -2.19 -3.57 -5.30
N HIS A 106 -1.53 -4.47 -4.57
CA HIS A 106 -0.10 -4.39 -4.25
C HIS A 106 0.83 -4.42 -5.48
N VAL A 107 0.43 -5.02 -6.60
CA VAL A 107 1.19 -4.96 -7.85
C VAL A 107 1.33 -3.52 -8.32
N GLN A 108 0.22 -2.82 -8.50
CA GLN A 108 0.26 -1.43 -8.95
C GLN A 108 0.83 -0.50 -7.86
N GLU A 109 0.56 -0.77 -6.59
CA GLU A 109 1.15 -0.05 -5.46
C GLU A 109 2.68 -0.14 -5.49
N LYS A 110 3.24 -1.35 -5.70
CA LYS A 110 4.70 -1.54 -5.76
C LYS A 110 5.32 -0.89 -6.98
N LEU A 111 4.68 -0.98 -8.15
CA LEU A 111 5.14 -0.30 -9.37
C LEU A 111 5.23 1.21 -9.19
N VAL A 112 4.24 1.83 -8.54
CA VAL A 112 4.22 3.28 -8.26
C VAL A 112 5.27 3.64 -7.21
N ALA A 113 5.36 2.88 -6.11
CA ALA A 113 6.36 3.10 -5.06
C ALA A 113 7.80 2.99 -5.57
N ALA A 114 8.09 1.94 -6.37
CA ALA A 114 9.43 1.73 -6.95
C ALA A 114 9.82 2.78 -8.00
N ARG A 115 8.85 3.49 -8.60
CA ARG A 115 9.09 4.57 -9.57
C ARG A 115 9.24 5.92 -8.92
N ALA A 116 8.81 6.08 -7.66
CA ALA A 116 8.84 7.34 -6.95
C ALA A 116 10.26 7.72 -6.52
N GLU A 117 10.60 9.02 -6.61
CA GLU A 117 11.83 9.56 -6.04
C GLU A 117 11.80 9.51 -4.50
N ARG A 118 10.59 9.56 -3.93
CA ARG A 118 10.36 9.42 -2.50
C ARG A 118 9.04 8.70 -2.25
N PHE A 119 9.07 7.69 -1.38
CA PHE A 119 7.89 6.93 -0.97
C PHE A 119 7.60 7.12 0.51
N VAL A 120 6.46 7.71 0.83
CA VAL A 120 5.97 7.99 2.17
C VAL A 120 4.83 7.04 2.52
N VAL A 121 4.96 6.37 3.65
CA VAL A 121 3.95 5.44 4.15
C VAL A 121 3.11 6.12 5.23
N VAL A 122 1.78 6.00 5.13
CA VAL A 122 0.82 6.59 6.06
C VAL A 122 0.02 5.52 6.77
N VAL A 123 0.18 5.41 8.10
CA VAL A 123 -0.45 4.36 8.91
C VAL A 123 -0.99 4.91 10.23
N ASP A 124 -1.92 4.21 10.84
CA ASP A 124 -2.21 4.36 12.26
C ASP A 124 -1.26 3.46 13.09
N SER A 125 -1.08 3.77 14.37
CA SER A 125 -0.12 3.09 15.24
C SER A 125 -0.36 1.58 15.39
N THR A 126 -1.56 1.08 15.08
CA THR A 126 -1.87 -0.36 15.14
C THR A 126 -1.21 -1.17 14.03
N LYS A 127 -0.63 -0.49 13.02
CA LYS A 127 0.08 -1.11 11.90
C LYS A 127 1.57 -1.34 12.16
N LEU A 128 2.10 -0.75 13.23
CA LEU A 128 3.48 -0.98 13.63
C LEU A 128 3.59 -2.34 14.33
N VAL A 129 4.54 -3.16 13.87
CA VAL A 129 4.77 -4.51 14.37
C VAL A 129 6.26 -4.75 14.60
N ASP A 130 6.61 -5.61 15.55
CA ASP A 130 8.01 -6.00 15.75
C ASP A 130 8.53 -6.92 14.64
N ARG A 131 7.62 -7.65 14.00
CA ARG A 131 7.92 -8.58 12.89
C ARG A 131 6.72 -8.70 11.96
N LEU A 132 6.97 -8.71 10.66
CA LEU A 132 5.95 -8.85 9.64
C LEU A 132 5.26 -10.22 9.67
N ASN A 133 4.01 -10.25 9.22
CA ASN A 133 3.16 -11.44 9.09
C ASN A 133 2.71 -12.05 10.43
N LEU A 134 2.78 -11.30 11.52
CA LEU A 134 2.19 -11.71 12.79
C LEU A 134 0.71 -11.31 12.89
N GLY A 135 0.36 -10.10 12.49
CA GLY A 135 -1.00 -9.57 12.49
C GLY A 135 -1.72 -9.72 11.17
N PHE A 136 -1.00 -9.58 10.05
CA PHE A 136 -1.56 -9.59 8.71
C PHE A 136 -0.99 -10.74 7.85
N LEU A 137 -1.78 -11.23 6.88
CA LEU A 137 -1.33 -12.25 5.92
C LEU A 137 -0.51 -11.59 4.81
N LEU A 138 0.47 -12.30 4.26
CA LEU A 138 1.21 -11.85 3.09
C LEU A 138 0.40 -12.15 1.82
N PRO A 139 -0.08 -11.13 1.09
CA PRO A 139 -0.72 -11.34 -0.20
C PRO A 139 0.32 -11.70 -1.28
N VAL A 140 -0.01 -12.67 -2.12
CA VAL A 140 0.79 -13.04 -3.31
C VAL A 140 -0.15 -13.08 -4.50
N GLU A 141 0.08 -12.19 -5.48
CA GLU A 141 -0.71 -12.16 -6.71
C GLU A 141 -0.19 -13.19 -7.70
N VAL A 142 -1.10 -14.00 -8.23
CA VAL A 142 -0.75 -15.18 -9.01
C VAL A 142 -1.61 -15.31 -10.26
N LEU A 143 -1.03 -15.83 -11.34
CA LEU A 143 -1.78 -16.17 -12.54
C LEU A 143 -2.88 -17.20 -12.20
N PRO A 144 -4.14 -16.99 -12.70
CA PRO A 144 -5.26 -17.89 -12.38
C PRO A 144 -4.99 -19.36 -12.70
N GLY A 145 -4.25 -19.66 -13.75
CA GLY A 145 -3.92 -21.03 -14.14
C GLY A 145 -2.85 -21.71 -13.29
N ALA A 146 -2.17 -20.97 -12.40
CA ALA A 146 -1.01 -21.47 -11.65
C ALA A 146 -1.21 -21.50 -10.12
N TRP A 147 -2.33 -20.99 -9.58
CA TRP A 147 -2.52 -20.79 -8.15
C TRP A 147 -2.27 -22.04 -7.30
N ARG A 148 -2.68 -23.23 -7.79
CA ARG A 148 -2.55 -24.48 -7.03
C ARG A 148 -1.10 -24.92 -6.87
N GLN A 149 -0.30 -24.84 -7.94
CA GLN A 149 1.13 -25.20 -7.87
C GLN A 149 1.93 -24.18 -7.07
N ILE A 150 1.58 -22.89 -7.20
CA ILE A 150 2.22 -21.82 -6.41
C ILE A 150 1.92 -22.03 -4.93
N ARG A 151 0.65 -22.33 -4.56
CA ARG A 151 0.28 -22.69 -3.19
C ARG A 151 1.13 -23.85 -2.63
N GLN A 152 1.40 -24.87 -3.44
CA GLN A 152 2.25 -26.00 -3.01
C GLN A 152 3.71 -25.56 -2.78
N GLN A 153 4.26 -24.70 -3.64
CA GLN A 153 5.62 -24.17 -3.48
C GLN A 153 5.72 -23.27 -2.25
N LEU A 154 4.77 -22.38 -2.02
CA LEU A 154 4.71 -21.55 -0.81
C LEU A 154 4.61 -22.44 0.45
N SER A 155 3.87 -23.55 0.39
CA SER A 155 3.80 -24.51 1.51
C SER A 155 5.14 -25.22 1.74
N ALA A 156 5.89 -25.54 0.70
CA ALA A 156 7.22 -26.11 0.83
C ALA A 156 8.24 -25.13 1.44
N MET A 157 7.97 -23.80 1.32
CA MET A 157 8.74 -22.74 1.98
C MET A 157 8.28 -22.47 3.43
N GLY A 158 7.35 -23.27 3.97
CA GLY A 158 6.81 -23.12 5.32
C GLY A 158 5.60 -22.19 5.44
N GLY A 159 5.08 -21.68 4.34
CA GLY A 159 3.91 -20.82 4.29
C GLY A 159 2.60 -21.61 4.26
N LYS A 160 1.60 -21.17 5.02
CA LYS A 160 0.22 -21.65 4.91
C LYS A 160 -0.54 -20.71 3.98
N ALA A 161 -0.70 -21.09 2.72
CA ALA A 161 -1.28 -20.29 1.66
C ALA A 161 -2.72 -20.70 1.35
N GLU A 162 -3.64 -19.73 1.31
CA GLU A 162 -5.04 -19.91 0.97
C GLU A 162 -5.48 -18.92 -0.11
N LEU A 163 -6.36 -19.38 -1.00
CA LEU A 163 -6.93 -18.52 -2.03
C LEU A 163 -7.88 -17.50 -1.38
N ARG A 164 -7.65 -16.19 -1.64
CA ARG A 164 -8.51 -15.14 -1.10
C ARG A 164 -9.87 -15.18 -1.76
N MET A 165 -10.89 -15.48 -0.99
CA MET A 165 -12.28 -15.53 -1.45
C MET A 165 -12.93 -14.15 -1.37
N ALA A 166 -13.83 -13.86 -2.29
CA ALA A 166 -14.59 -12.59 -2.29
C ALA A 166 -15.79 -12.68 -1.34
N ASP A 167 -16.12 -11.57 -0.68
CA ASP A 167 -17.25 -11.52 0.28
C ASP A 167 -18.62 -11.63 -0.39
N ARG A 168 -18.78 -11.04 -1.59
CA ARG A 168 -20.10 -10.93 -2.26
C ARG A 168 -20.12 -11.55 -3.67
N LYS A 169 -19.01 -12.09 -4.14
CA LYS A 169 -18.89 -12.80 -5.42
C LYS A 169 -18.68 -14.28 -5.15
N ALA A 170 -19.36 -15.15 -5.85
CA ALA A 170 -19.07 -16.58 -5.80
C ALA A 170 -17.69 -16.86 -6.42
N GLY A 171 -16.74 -17.30 -5.59
CA GLY A 171 -15.37 -17.59 -6.00
C GLY A 171 -14.33 -16.61 -5.43
N PRO A 172 -13.06 -16.70 -5.90
CA PRO A 172 -11.98 -15.84 -5.42
C PRO A 172 -12.16 -14.40 -5.86
N ILE A 173 -11.48 -13.49 -5.16
CA ILE A 173 -11.32 -12.11 -5.67
C ILE A 173 -10.52 -12.15 -6.97
N VAL A 174 -10.70 -11.11 -7.77
CA VAL A 174 -9.89 -10.85 -8.97
C VAL A 174 -9.28 -9.47 -8.82
N THR A 175 -7.96 -9.35 -8.99
CA THR A 175 -7.25 -8.07 -8.92
C THR A 175 -7.58 -7.16 -10.10
N ASP A 176 -7.22 -5.89 -10.02
CA ASP A 176 -7.36 -4.93 -11.12
C ASP A 176 -6.59 -5.38 -12.38
N GLN A 177 -5.56 -6.23 -12.24
CA GLN A 177 -4.80 -6.85 -13.32
C GLN A 177 -5.39 -8.18 -13.83
N GLY A 178 -6.51 -8.64 -13.27
CA GLY A 178 -7.19 -9.87 -13.70
C GLY A 178 -6.62 -11.16 -13.09
N ASN A 179 -5.83 -11.07 -12.04
CA ASN A 179 -5.18 -12.20 -11.37
C ASN A 179 -5.90 -12.61 -10.07
N LEU A 180 -5.44 -13.69 -9.44
CA LEU A 180 -5.90 -14.15 -8.13
C LEU A 180 -4.88 -13.79 -7.04
N VAL A 181 -5.32 -13.84 -5.78
CA VAL A 181 -4.44 -13.61 -4.62
C VAL A 181 -4.44 -14.83 -3.72
N LEU A 182 -3.25 -15.28 -3.35
CA LEU A 182 -3.01 -16.20 -2.24
C LEU A 182 -2.63 -15.39 -1.00
N ASP A 183 -3.32 -15.61 0.10
CA ASP A 183 -2.95 -15.08 1.42
C ASP A 183 -2.10 -16.09 2.16
N VAL A 184 -0.91 -15.68 2.58
CA VAL A 184 0.10 -16.59 3.15
C VAL A 184 0.40 -16.22 4.60
N ARG A 185 0.38 -17.23 5.49
CA ARG A 185 0.83 -17.14 6.88
C ARG A 185 2.12 -17.95 7.04
N PHE A 186 3.14 -17.32 7.61
CA PHE A 186 4.33 -18.00 8.10
C PHE A 186 4.27 -18.09 9.63
N ASP A 187 4.42 -19.28 10.19
CA ASP A 187 4.40 -19.47 11.65
C ASP A 187 5.60 -18.73 12.29
N GLY A 188 5.31 -17.87 13.27
CA GLY A 188 6.32 -17.01 13.91
C GLY A 188 6.70 -15.74 13.14
N GLY A 189 5.98 -15.44 12.05
CA GLY A 189 6.23 -14.28 11.20
C GLY A 189 7.40 -14.45 10.24
N ILE A 190 7.69 -13.41 9.47
CA ILE A 190 8.76 -13.40 8.46
C ILE A 190 10.06 -12.93 9.11
N ALA A 191 11.08 -13.79 9.13
CA ALA A 191 12.37 -13.50 9.74
C ALA A 191 13.28 -12.65 8.83
N ASP A 192 13.25 -12.92 7.52
CA ASP A 192 13.99 -12.18 6.50
C ASP A 192 13.04 -11.79 5.36
N PRO A 193 12.45 -10.58 5.43
CA PRO A 193 11.54 -10.10 4.39
C PRO A 193 12.19 -9.93 3.02
N VAL A 194 13.48 -9.59 2.96
CA VAL A 194 14.20 -9.33 1.71
C VAL A 194 14.45 -10.63 0.96
N ASP A 195 14.90 -11.67 1.65
CA ASP A 195 15.12 -12.98 1.03
C ASP A 195 13.81 -13.66 0.63
N LEU A 196 12.78 -13.56 1.48
CA LEU A 196 11.46 -14.12 1.18
C LEU A 196 10.82 -13.44 -0.03
N GLU A 197 10.87 -12.11 -0.12
CA GLU A 197 10.34 -11.34 -1.26
C GLU A 197 10.94 -11.85 -2.57
N ARG A 198 12.25 -11.94 -2.64
CA ARG A 198 12.96 -12.45 -3.81
C ARG A 198 12.61 -13.90 -4.13
N SER A 199 12.56 -14.75 -3.11
CA SER A 199 12.26 -16.18 -3.27
C SER A 199 10.85 -16.42 -3.80
N VAL A 200 9.85 -15.66 -3.31
CA VAL A 200 8.47 -15.74 -3.77
C VAL A 200 8.33 -15.22 -5.20
N ASN A 201 8.99 -14.12 -5.54
CA ASN A 201 8.92 -13.54 -6.90
C ASN A 201 9.60 -14.44 -7.96
N ASN A 202 10.50 -15.34 -7.56
CA ASN A 202 11.11 -16.32 -8.48
C ASN A 202 10.23 -17.56 -8.74
N ILE A 203 9.06 -17.68 -8.12
CA ILE A 203 8.12 -18.79 -8.38
C ILE A 203 7.39 -18.54 -9.72
N PRO A 204 7.49 -19.43 -10.73
CA PRO A 204 6.81 -19.26 -11.99
C PRO A 204 5.29 -19.12 -11.82
N GLY A 205 4.73 -18.01 -12.32
CA GLY A 205 3.31 -17.70 -12.22
C GLY A 205 2.94 -16.76 -11.05
N VAL A 206 3.86 -16.43 -10.16
CA VAL A 206 3.75 -15.29 -9.26
C VAL A 206 3.97 -14.02 -10.10
N LEU A 207 3.07 -13.05 -9.94
CA LEU A 207 3.22 -11.73 -10.55
C LEU A 207 3.97 -10.80 -9.59
N GLU A 208 3.53 -10.74 -8.35
CA GLU A 208 4.15 -9.94 -7.30
C GLU A 208 3.66 -10.41 -5.90
N ASN A 209 4.38 -10.05 -4.87
CA ASN A 209 3.99 -10.29 -3.49
C ASN A 209 3.90 -8.98 -2.69
N GLY A 210 3.21 -9.02 -1.56
CA GLY A 210 2.93 -7.86 -0.72
C GLY A 210 4.06 -7.39 0.19
N LEU A 211 5.28 -7.97 0.08
CA LEU A 211 6.46 -7.46 0.79
C LEU A 211 7.03 -6.26 0.04
N PHE A 212 7.04 -5.10 0.68
CA PHE A 212 7.67 -3.89 0.17
C PHE A 212 8.98 -3.68 0.93
N VAL A 213 10.06 -4.16 0.34
CA VAL A 213 11.38 -4.17 0.98
C VAL A 213 12.26 -3.04 0.45
N ASN A 214 12.86 -2.28 1.38
CA ASN A 214 13.76 -1.16 1.09
C ASN A 214 13.16 -0.03 0.23
N LEU A 215 11.83 0.08 0.15
CA LEU A 215 11.15 1.08 -0.67
C LEU A 215 10.76 2.34 0.13
N ALA A 216 10.31 2.18 1.38
CA ALA A 216 9.84 3.31 2.18
C ALA A 216 11.00 4.20 2.64
N ASP A 217 10.84 5.52 2.43
CA ASP A 217 11.78 6.54 2.90
C ASP A 217 11.36 7.14 4.23
N GLU A 218 10.05 7.23 4.46
CA GLU A 218 9.45 7.85 5.63
C GLU A 218 8.15 7.14 6.00
N VAL A 219 7.84 7.08 7.29
CA VAL A 219 6.56 6.60 7.81
C VAL A 219 5.91 7.69 8.66
N LEU A 220 4.71 8.12 8.28
CA LEU A 220 3.84 8.98 9.10
C LEU A 220 2.88 8.09 9.88
N VAL A 221 2.93 8.19 11.20
CA VAL A 221 2.15 7.36 12.12
C VAL A 221 1.10 8.22 12.81
N GLY A 222 -0.16 7.95 12.54
CA GLY A 222 -1.27 8.50 13.32
C GLY A 222 -1.33 7.82 14.69
N GLU A 223 -1.28 8.59 15.76
CA GLU A 223 -1.35 8.10 17.14
C GLU A 223 -2.26 8.98 17.98
N VAL A 224 -2.68 8.45 19.14
CA VAL A 224 -3.49 9.21 20.10
C VAL A 224 -2.69 9.40 21.37
N ASN A 225 -2.44 10.66 21.72
CA ASN A 225 -1.78 11.06 22.95
C ASN A 225 -2.77 11.86 23.82
N ASN A 226 -3.07 11.38 25.03
CA ASN A 226 -4.03 12.00 25.94
C ASN A 226 -5.42 12.29 25.32
N GLY A 227 -5.91 11.38 24.45
CA GLY A 227 -7.20 11.52 23.80
C GLY A 227 -7.22 12.44 22.56
N VAL A 228 -6.08 12.97 22.14
CA VAL A 228 -5.93 13.82 20.96
C VAL A 228 -5.15 13.06 19.90
N ALA A 229 -5.69 13.02 18.68
CA ALA A 229 -4.98 12.44 17.53
C ALA A 229 -3.84 13.38 17.12
N GLY A 230 -2.68 12.77 16.85
CA GLY A 230 -1.47 13.45 16.40
C GLY A 230 -0.73 12.61 15.37
N VAL A 231 0.36 13.14 14.83
CA VAL A 231 1.20 12.46 13.85
C VAL A 231 2.63 12.41 14.37
N ARG A 232 3.19 11.20 14.39
CA ARG A 232 4.61 10.98 14.63
C ARG A 232 5.27 10.61 13.32
N ARG A 233 6.36 11.29 13.02
CA ARG A 233 7.20 11.02 11.84
C ARG A 233 8.33 10.08 12.23
N LEU A 234 8.52 9.06 11.42
CA LEU A 234 9.66 8.16 11.49
C LEU A 234 10.46 8.30 10.20
N ASP A 235 11.73 8.65 10.33
CA ASP A 235 12.67 8.70 9.20
C ASP A 235 13.54 7.43 9.27
N LYS A 236 13.86 6.88 8.10
CA LYS A 236 14.77 5.73 8.02
C LYS A 236 16.13 6.13 8.60
N ALA A 237 16.60 5.40 9.60
CA ALA A 237 17.94 5.62 10.13
C ALA A 237 18.95 5.40 8.98
N GLY A 238 19.79 6.41 8.73
CA GLY A 238 20.80 6.36 7.70
C GLY A 238 21.90 5.35 7.96
#